data_f14b8b8b65e620ed206d69c4ae4e3956
#
_entry.id   f14b8b8b65e620ed206d69c4ae4e3956
#
_cell.length_a   1.000
_cell.length_b   1.000
_cell.length_c   1.000
_cell.angle_alpha   90.00
_cell.angle_beta   90.00
_cell.angle_gamma   90.00
#
_symmetry.space_group_name_H-M   'P 1'
#
loop_
_entity.id
_entity.type
_entity.pdbx_description
1 polymer ?
#
loop_
_entity_poly.entity_id
_entity_poly.type
_entity_poly.pdbx_seq_one_letter_code
_entity_poly.pdbx_strand_id
1 'polypeptide(L)'
;NCTFRPPIYNRREGDAIKSVQIDHVLVGPEGVFLIETKNWSVDSLNNLDLRSPVAQIRRTSYALFKMLSGGVVNSDIALRSHHWGDRKIPVRNIIVFINQKPREEFQYVKVLTLKELRNYVAYFKPVFSKEETQMIGNYLLGLNA
;
A
#
# COMPACT_ATOMS: atom_id res chain seq x y z
N ASN A 1 -12.19 5.27 -0.28
CA ASN A 1 -12.54 3.86 -0.04
C ASN A 1 -12.33 3.02 -1.30
N CYS A 2 -11.79 1.83 -1.12
CA CYS A 2 -11.74 0.83 -2.19
C CYS A 2 -12.73 -0.29 -1.86
N THR A 3 -13.59 -0.61 -2.83
CA THR A 3 -14.60 -1.66 -2.68
C THR A 3 -14.23 -2.84 -3.59
N PHE A 4 -14.35 -4.05 -3.07
CA PHE A 4 -13.97 -5.27 -3.77
C PHE A 4 -15.20 -6.10 -4.12
N ARG A 5 -15.33 -6.46 -5.38
CA ARG A 5 -16.42 -7.29 -5.92
C ARG A 5 -15.85 -8.36 -6.85
N PRO A 6 -15.83 -9.65 -6.42
CA PRO A 6 -16.27 -10.16 -5.13
C PRO A 6 -15.35 -9.76 -3.97
N PRO A 7 -15.80 -9.90 -2.70
CA PRO A 7 -14.93 -9.67 -1.55
C PRO A 7 -13.70 -10.54 -1.55
N ILE A 8 -12.60 -10.04 -0.95
CA ILE A 8 -11.32 -10.74 -0.87
C ILE A 8 -11.29 -11.56 0.41
N TYR A 9 -11.14 -12.88 0.29
CA TYR A 9 -11.02 -13.75 1.44
C TYR A 9 -9.65 -13.63 2.08
N ASN A 10 -9.61 -13.32 3.37
CA ASN A 10 -8.40 -13.23 4.18
C ASN A 10 -8.21 -14.50 5.01
N ARG A 11 -7.32 -15.37 4.58
CA ARG A 11 -7.05 -16.65 5.27
C ARG A 11 -6.49 -16.44 6.67
N ARG A 12 -5.73 -15.38 6.88
CA ARG A 12 -5.08 -15.12 8.17
C ARG A 12 -6.10 -14.81 9.27
N GLU A 13 -7.14 -14.06 8.94
CA GLU A 13 -8.17 -13.63 9.89
C GLU A 13 -9.48 -14.42 9.73
N GLY A 14 -9.59 -15.24 8.69
CA GLY A 14 -10.75 -16.07 8.43
C GLY A 14 -12.01 -15.32 8.03
N ASP A 15 -11.86 -14.15 7.40
CA ASP A 15 -12.98 -13.32 6.99
C ASP A 15 -12.85 -12.82 5.56
N ALA A 16 -13.89 -12.11 5.09
CA ALA A 16 -13.91 -11.52 3.77
C ALA A 16 -13.77 -10.00 3.85
N ILE A 17 -12.84 -9.44 3.10
CA ILE A 17 -12.62 -8.00 3.00
C ILE A 17 -13.50 -7.46 1.88
N LYS A 18 -14.52 -6.69 2.23
CA LYS A 18 -15.45 -6.08 1.26
C LYS A 18 -14.98 -4.72 0.79
N SER A 19 -14.37 -3.97 1.68
CA SER A 19 -13.82 -2.64 1.39
C SER A 19 -12.72 -2.30 2.37
N VAL A 20 -11.88 -1.34 1.98
CA VAL A 20 -10.84 -0.77 2.84
C VAL A 20 -10.84 0.74 2.68
N GLN A 21 -10.47 1.42 3.76
CA GLN A 21 -10.23 2.85 3.75
C GLN A 21 -8.73 3.10 3.75
N ILE A 22 -8.29 3.96 2.86
CA ILE A 22 -6.87 4.31 2.70
C ILE A 22 -6.75 5.82 2.75
N ASP A 23 -5.81 6.34 3.53
CA ASP A 23 -5.57 7.78 3.58
C ASP A 23 -4.99 8.27 2.25
N HIS A 24 -3.89 7.66 1.82
CA HIS A 24 -3.24 8.02 0.57
C HIS A 24 -2.67 6.79 -0.13
N VAL A 25 -2.76 6.78 -1.45
CA VAL A 25 -2.07 5.81 -2.31
C VAL A 25 -1.19 6.59 -3.27
N LEU A 26 0.09 6.32 -3.25
CA LEU A 26 1.03 6.85 -4.22
C LEU A 26 1.33 5.75 -5.25
N VAL A 27 1.07 6.04 -6.50
CA VAL A 27 1.40 5.13 -7.62
C VAL A 27 2.48 5.79 -8.45
N GLY A 28 3.60 5.14 -8.55
CA GLY A 28 4.73 5.63 -9.32
C GLY A 28 5.42 4.50 -10.08
N PRO A 29 6.43 4.83 -10.90
CA PRO A 29 7.24 3.81 -11.56
C PRO A 29 7.89 2.82 -10.59
N GLU A 30 8.09 3.23 -9.34
CA GLU A 30 8.69 2.42 -8.26
C GLU A 30 7.71 1.41 -7.67
N GLY A 31 6.42 1.54 -7.92
CA GLY A 31 5.37 0.67 -7.40
C GLY A 31 4.23 1.42 -6.75
N VAL A 32 3.53 0.76 -5.85
CA VAL A 32 2.39 1.29 -5.11
C VAL A 32 2.77 1.45 -3.65
N PHE A 33 2.52 2.63 -3.09
CA PHE A 33 2.80 2.94 -1.69
C PHE A 33 1.49 3.26 -0.98
N LEU A 34 1.14 2.48 0.03
CA LEU A 34 0.05 2.78 0.95
C LEU A 34 0.59 3.65 2.06
N ILE A 35 -0.02 4.82 2.26
CA ILE A 35 0.45 5.80 3.21
C ILE A 35 -0.67 6.13 4.19
N GLU A 36 -0.42 5.85 5.47
CA GLU A 36 -1.24 6.28 6.60
C GLU A 36 -0.54 7.46 7.27
N THR A 37 -1.24 8.57 7.46
CA THR A 37 -0.66 9.74 8.11
C THR A 37 -1.11 9.86 9.56
N LYS A 38 -0.17 10.24 10.43
CA LYS A 38 -0.41 10.47 11.86
C LYS A 38 0.16 11.83 12.25
N ASN A 39 -0.67 12.66 12.88
CA ASN A 39 -0.25 13.94 13.41
C ASN A 39 -0.38 13.91 14.93
N TRP A 40 0.64 13.37 15.59
CA TRP A 40 0.63 13.16 17.03
C TRP A 40 1.66 14.05 17.70
N SER A 41 1.32 14.53 18.90
CA SER A 41 2.24 15.31 19.74
C SER A 41 3.34 14.39 20.32
N VAL A 42 4.43 15.02 20.80
CA VAL A 42 5.54 14.30 21.46
C VAL A 42 5.04 13.47 22.66
N ASP A 43 4.11 14.04 23.42
CA ASP A 43 3.55 13.35 24.58
C ASP A 43 2.75 12.11 24.19
N SER A 44 2.01 12.19 23.09
CA SER A 44 1.26 11.06 22.55
C SER A 44 2.17 9.96 22.01
N LEU A 45 3.36 10.29 21.48
CA LEU A 45 4.31 9.32 20.96
C LEU A 45 4.85 8.38 22.05
N ASN A 46 5.01 8.88 23.28
CA ASN A 46 5.51 8.07 24.40
C ASN A 46 4.54 6.97 24.86
N ASN A 47 3.24 7.16 24.58
CA ASN A 47 2.17 6.23 24.96
C ASN A 47 1.57 5.53 23.74
N LEU A 48 2.22 5.63 22.59
CA LEU A 48 1.70 5.13 21.34
C LEU A 48 1.83 3.63 21.20
N ASP A 49 0.71 2.96 20.91
CA ASP A 49 0.70 1.56 20.48
C ASP A 49 0.38 1.50 18.99
N LEU A 50 1.38 1.16 18.18
CA LEU A 50 1.25 1.04 16.72
C LEU A 50 0.78 -0.32 16.24
N ARG A 51 0.52 -1.28 17.13
CA ARG A 51 0.13 -2.63 16.70
C ARG A 51 -1.17 -2.64 15.89
N SER A 52 -2.17 -1.89 16.33
CA SER A 52 -3.45 -1.80 15.61
C SER A 52 -3.33 -1.08 14.26
N PRO A 53 -2.73 0.12 14.15
CA PRO A 53 -2.48 0.75 12.86
C PRO A 53 -1.66 -0.11 11.90
N VAL A 54 -0.64 -0.80 12.39
CA VAL A 54 0.18 -1.71 11.59
C VAL A 54 -0.65 -2.89 11.07
N ALA A 55 -1.48 -3.48 11.91
CA ALA A 55 -2.37 -4.57 11.49
C ALA A 55 -3.37 -4.11 10.43
N GLN A 56 -3.93 -2.91 10.57
CA GLN A 56 -4.86 -2.35 9.60
C GLN A 56 -4.21 -2.10 8.24
N ILE A 57 -3.03 -1.49 8.21
CA ILE A 57 -2.35 -1.21 6.93
C ILE A 57 -1.91 -2.51 6.26
N ARG A 58 -1.51 -3.52 7.03
CA ARG A 58 -1.18 -4.84 6.47
C ARG A 58 -2.40 -5.54 5.87
N ARG A 59 -3.55 -5.43 6.51
CA ARG A 59 -4.81 -5.96 5.99
C ARG A 59 -5.19 -5.28 4.67
N THR A 60 -5.11 -3.97 4.62
CA THR A 60 -5.35 -3.17 3.41
C THR A 60 -4.37 -3.53 2.30
N SER A 61 -3.11 -3.65 2.63
CA SER A 61 -2.05 -4.04 1.70
C SER A 61 -2.30 -5.42 1.09
N TYR A 62 -2.71 -6.37 1.91
CA TYR A 62 -3.05 -7.70 1.43
C TYR A 62 -4.19 -7.66 0.39
N ALA A 63 -5.24 -6.90 0.70
CA ALA A 63 -6.37 -6.75 -0.21
C ALA A 63 -5.94 -6.12 -1.55
N LEU A 64 -5.19 -5.02 -1.52
CA LEU A 64 -4.70 -4.38 -2.74
C LEU A 64 -3.73 -5.27 -3.51
N PHE A 65 -2.84 -5.96 -2.83
CA PHE A 65 -1.92 -6.89 -3.48
C PHE A 65 -2.68 -7.99 -4.23
N LYS A 66 -3.72 -8.56 -3.61
CA LYS A 66 -4.56 -9.57 -4.26
C LYS A 66 -5.26 -9.01 -5.50
N MET A 67 -5.79 -7.82 -5.44
CA MET A 67 -6.47 -7.20 -6.59
C MET A 67 -5.47 -6.86 -7.70
N LEU A 68 -4.34 -6.28 -7.36
CA LEU A 68 -3.33 -5.87 -8.35
C LEU A 68 -2.57 -7.06 -8.94
N SER A 69 -2.39 -8.13 -8.17
CA SER A 69 -1.69 -9.35 -8.59
C SER A 69 -2.65 -10.45 -9.01
N GLY A 70 -3.91 -10.13 -9.25
CA GLY A 70 -4.95 -11.09 -9.63
C GLY A 70 -4.68 -11.84 -10.93
N GLY A 71 -3.57 -11.58 -11.59
CA GLY A 71 -3.07 -12.34 -12.71
C GLY A 71 -4.07 -12.44 -13.84
N VAL A 72 -4.35 -13.66 -14.24
CA VAL A 72 -5.25 -13.98 -15.36
C VAL A 72 -6.68 -13.46 -15.15
N VAL A 73 -7.10 -13.27 -13.90
CA VAL A 73 -8.46 -12.84 -13.58
C VAL A 73 -8.64 -11.34 -13.72
N ASN A 74 -7.55 -10.56 -13.66
CA ASN A 74 -7.61 -9.11 -13.74
C ASN A 74 -7.17 -8.61 -15.12
N SER A 75 -8.11 -8.65 -16.07
CA SER A 75 -7.89 -8.16 -17.43
C SER A 75 -7.74 -6.65 -17.52
N ASP A 76 -8.05 -5.90 -16.45
CA ASP A 76 -7.95 -4.44 -16.42
C ASP A 76 -6.51 -3.95 -16.27
N ILE A 77 -5.61 -4.84 -15.86
CA ILE A 77 -4.19 -4.54 -15.74
C ILE A 77 -3.39 -5.52 -16.59
N ALA A 78 -2.86 -5.02 -17.71
CA ALA A 78 -1.99 -5.80 -18.59
C ALA A 78 -0.56 -5.28 -18.48
N LEU A 79 0.28 -5.97 -17.70
CA LEU A 79 1.69 -5.68 -17.61
C LEU A 79 2.48 -6.56 -18.58
N ARG A 80 3.55 -6.01 -19.13
CA ARG A 80 4.43 -6.80 -19.99
C ARG A 80 5.02 -7.96 -19.21
N SER A 81 4.97 -9.15 -19.81
CA SER A 81 5.63 -10.32 -19.25
C SER A 81 7.13 -10.05 -19.09
N HIS A 82 7.67 -10.49 -17.99
CA HIS A 82 9.11 -10.47 -17.75
C HIS A 82 9.69 -11.86 -18.03
N HIS A 83 11.00 -11.94 -18.28
CA HIS A 83 11.67 -13.23 -18.48
C HIS A 83 11.56 -14.18 -17.28
N TRP A 84 11.08 -13.72 -16.13
CA TRP A 84 10.77 -14.50 -14.93
C TRP A 84 9.31 -14.94 -14.85
N GLY A 85 8.48 -14.60 -15.85
CA GLY A 85 7.03 -14.77 -15.82
C GLY A 85 6.31 -13.44 -15.60
N ASP A 86 5.07 -13.49 -15.12
CA ASP A 86 4.25 -12.30 -14.90
C ASP A 86 4.82 -11.45 -13.76
N ARG A 87 4.92 -10.16 -14.03
CA ARG A 87 5.38 -9.22 -13.00
C ARG A 87 4.30 -8.97 -11.97
N LYS A 88 4.70 -8.98 -10.70
CA LYS A 88 3.84 -8.57 -9.59
C LYS A 88 4.04 -7.08 -9.30
N ILE A 89 2.98 -6.43 -8.87
CA ILE A 89 3.00 -5.03 -8.48
C ILE A 89 3.43 -4.95 -7.02
N PRO A 90 4.59 -4.34 -6.71
CA PRO A 90 4.98 -4.18 -5.31
C PRO A 90 4.04 -3.21 -4.60
N VAL A 91 3.56 -3.61 -3.42
CA VAL A 91 2.76 -2.76 -2.53
C VAL A 91 3.54 -2.58 -1.24
N ARG A 92 3.94 -1.34 -0.96
CA ARG A 92 4.72 -1.00 0.22
C ARG A 92 3.89 -0.17 1.19
N ASN A 93 4.06 -0.43 2.47
CA ASN A 93 3.24 0.14 3.53
C ASN A 93 4.06 1.13 4.34
N ILE A 94 3.53 2.34 4.50
CA ILE A 94 4.20 3.42 5.19
C ILE A 94 3.24 4.08 6.18
N ILE A 95 3.68 4.24 7.42
CA ILE A 95 3.04 5.12 8.38
C ILE A 95 3.91 6.37 8.50
N VAL A 96 3.34 7.53 8.17
CA VAL A 96 4.05 8.81 8.17
C VAL A 96 3.60 9.66 9.34
N PHE A 97 4.55 10.07 10.15
CA PHE A 97 4.35 11.04 11.22
C PHE A 97 4.75 12.44 10.72
N ILE A 98 3.90 13.43 10.94
CA ILE A 98 4.12 14.78 10.39
C ILE A 98 5.39 15.42 10.96
N ASN A 99 5.63 15.30 12.26
CA ASN A 99 6.75 15.97 12.94
C ASN A 99 7.80 14.98 13.46
N GLN A 100 7.41 14.10 14.37
CA GLN A 100 8.31 13.15 15.02
C GLN A 100 7.71 11.76 14.94
N LYS A 101 8.58 10.76 14.85
CA LYS A 101 8.18 9.36 14.80
C LYS A 101 8.69 8.59 16.02
N PRO A 102 7.99 7.52 16.44
CA PRO A 102 8.51 6.61 17.44
C PRO A 102 9.75 5.85 16.92
N ARG A 103 10.55 5.30 17.82
CA ARG A 103 11.75 4.52 17.45
C ARG A 103 11.44 3.08 17.08
N GLU A 104 10.21 2.64 17.32
CA GLU A 104 9.79 1.28 17.06
C GLU A 104 9.82 0.96 15.56
N GLU A 105 10.33 -0.23 15.20
CA GLU A 105 10.39 -0.71 13.84
C GLU A 105 9.47 -1.91 13.66
N PHE A 106 8.88 -2.05 12.48
CA PHE A 106 7.98 -3.14 12.16
C PHE A 106 8.41 -3.83 10.88
N GLN A 107 8.21 -5.12 10.83
CA GLN A 107 8.36 -5.88 9.59
C GLN A 107 7.20 -5.54 8.65
N TYR A 108 7.50 -5.30 7.37
CA TYR A 108 6.54 -5.01 6.31
C TYR A 108 5.82 -3.65 6.40
N VAL A 109 6.11 -2.84 7.41
CA VAL A 109 5.55 -1.49 7.53
C VAL A 109 6.66 -0.53 7.92
N LYS A 110 6.93 0.44 7.06
CA LYS A 110 7.95 1.45 7.31
C LYS A 110 7.34 2.62 8.07
N VAL A 111 7.98 3.05 9.13
CA VAL A 111 7.59 4.22 9.91
C VAL A 111 8.55 5.36 9.58
N LEU A 112 8.01 6.45 9.06
CA LEU A 112 8.79 7.60 8.59
C LEU A 112 8.22 8.90 9.12
N THR A 113 9.08 9.93 9.16
CA THR A 113 8.60 11.31 9.22
C THR A 113 8.26 11.80 7.81
N LEU A 114 7.51 12.90 7.72
CA LEU A 114 7.17 13.50 6.43
C LEU A 114 8.43 13.90 5.64
N LYS A 115 9.45 14.38 6.31
CA LYS A 115 10.73 14.76 5.67
C LYS A 115 11.43 13.56 5.02
N GLU A 116 11.30 12.37 5.62
CA GLU A 116 11.95 11.15 5.13
C GLU A 116 11.21 10.50 3.96
N LEU A 117 9.93 10.80 3.79
CA LEU A 117 9.06 10.10 2.83
C LEU A 117 9.58 10.21 1.39
N ARG A 118 9.94 11.39 0.95
CA ARG A 118 10.40 11.62 -0.42
C ARG A 118 11.65 10.82 -0.75
N ASN A 119 12.63 10.82 0.13
CA ASN A 119 13.88 10.09 -0.06
C ASN A 119 13.65 8.58 -0.02
N TYR A 120 12.73 8.13 0.83
CA TYR A 120 12.39 6.71 0.91
C TYR A 120 11.78 6.21 -0.41
N VAL A 121 10.81 6.95 -0.97
CA VAL A 121 10.20 6.58 -2.26
C VAL A 121 11.23 6.61 -3.38
N ALA A 122 12.08 7.63 -3.42
CA ALA A 122 13.12 7.79 -4.44
C ALA A 122 14.23 6.73 -4.36
N TYR A 123 14.37 6.04 -3.23
CA TYR A 123 15.35 4.97 -3.06
C TYR A 123 15.10 3.78 -3.98
N PHE A 124 13.85 3.49 -4.27
CA PHE A 124 13.48 2.32 -5.07
C PHE A 124 13.70 2.58 -6.55
N LYS A 125 14.19 1.54 -7.25
CA LYS A 125 14.37 1.62 -8.70
C LYS A 125 13.02 1.52 -9.41
N PRO A 126 12.84 2.25 -10.51
CA PRO A 126 11.66 2.10 -11.34
C PRO A 126 11.52 0.67 -11.87
N VAL A 127 10.31 0.12 -11.75
CA VAL A 127 9.95 -1.23 -12.26
C VAL A 127 8.83 -1.17 -13.29
N PHE A 128 8.18 -0.02 -13.44
CA PHE A 128 7.08 0.19 -14.37
C PHE A 128 7.38 1.34 -15.33
N SER A 129 6.88 1.22 -16.56
CA SER A 129 6.85 2.32 -17.51
C SER A 129 5.83 3.38 -17.07
N LYS A 130 5.85 4.54 -17.74
CA LYS A 130 4.87 5.60 -17.51
C LYS A 130 3.46 5.09 -17.80
N GLU A 131 3.28 4.34 -18.90
CA GLU A 131 2.00 3.78 -19.32
C GLU A 131 1.49 2.74 -18.32
N GLU A 132 2.36 1.87 -17.83
CA GLU A 132 2.02 0.88 -16.81
C GLU A 132 1.63 1.56 -15.50
N THR A 133 2.35 2.59 -15.09
CA THR A 133 2.03 3.39 -13.90
C THR A 133 0.65 4.03 -14.02
N GLN A 134 0.35 4.61 -15.18
CA GLN A 134 -0.96 5.22 -15.45
C GLN A 134 -2.09 4.20 -15.40
N MET A 135 -1.86 3.03 -15.95
CA MET A 135 -2.83 1.94 -15.95
C MET A 135 -3.15 1.46 -14.53
N ILE A 136 -2.14 1.32 -13.67
CA ILE A 136 -2.32 0.95 -12.27
C ILE A 136 -3.11 2.03 -11.54
N GLY A 137 -2.75 3.29 -11.73
CA GLY A 137 -3.46 4.41 -11.12
C GLY A 137 -4.93 4.45 -11.51
N ASN A 138 -5.24 4.30 -12.80
CA ASN A 138 -6.61 4.28 -13.30
C ASN A 138 -7.42 3.11 -12.73
N TYR A 139 -6.80 1.94 -12.62
CA TYR A 139 -7.44 0.78 -12.02
C TYR A 139 -7.84 1.05 -10.57
N LEU A 140 -6.92 1.61 -9.77
CA LEU A 140 -7.20 1.92 -8.37
C LEU A 140 -8.30 2.98 -8.22
N LEU A 141 -8.33 3.98 -9.10
CA LEU A 141 -9.41 4.96 -9.12
C LEU A 141 -10.77 4.31 -9.38
N GLY A 142 -10.80 3.28 -10.22
CA GLY A 142 -12.02 2.53 -10.49
C GLY A 142 -12.55 1.71 -9.30
N LEU A 143 -11.71 1.42 -8.30
CA LEU A 143 -12.13 0.74 -7.08
C LEU A 143 -12.74 1.69 -6.05
N ASN A 144 -12.63 2.98 -6.26
CA ASN A 144 -13.19 3.98 -5.37
C ASN A 144 -14.72 3.99 -5.51
N ALA A 145 -15.39 3.75 -4.41
CA ALA A 145 -16.84 3.68 -4.38
C ALA A 145 -17.47 5.02 -4.04
#